data_d87c8c322f872f8872bf9ba6c98fec89
#
_entry.id   d87c8c322f872f8872bf9ba6c98fec89
#
_cell.length_a   1.000
_cell.length_b   1.000
_cell.length_c   1.000
_cell.angle_alpha   90.00
_cell.angle_beta   90.00
_cell.angle_gamma   90.00
#
_symmetry.space_group_name_H-M   'P 1'
#
loop_
_entity.id
_entity.type
_entity.pdbx_description
1 polymer ?
#
loop_
_entity_poly.entity_id
_entity_poly.type
_entity_poly.pdbx_seq_one_letter_code
_entity_poly.pdbx_strand_id
1 'polypeptide(L)'
;MAIVFSKTHFPQSKQLTTMNRVFLLVAILGTFLSYSVINAVDTTETCDADGVCTDTNPATAAAPTKLDVEIGVSRYANAEGKPAEAVEDCFDRHDKCKQFASQGECENNPGWMIIHCSVSCDACHLRTLAARCGRENLNTTDTGFLVPGKLNQMFERVDKELRGRYKVNILSHDPWIMTIDDFMTAEETEAIITATGKNWERSTDTGQTNKYGETGRKLSSSRTSSNAWCRADCEANPLVKSVINKIVDVTTIPYENYESFQVLQYELGQYYRAHHDTGPSQMSLTCGQRILTFFLYLSDVEEGGETSFPKLNLAVKPKRGKAVFWPGVMNDSPTTIDHRTLHEAKPVIKGVKYAANSCKSSVVILPCLVLYIHVTPCDAMRYVVL
;
A
#
# COMPACT_ATOMS: atom_id res chain seq x y z
N MET A 1 15.71 -55.27 40.16
CA MET A 1 15.58 -56.43 39.29
C MET A 1 15.94 -55.97 37.91
N ALA A 2 17.12 -56.35 37.50
CA ALA A 2 17.76 -56.02 36.22
C ALA A 2 17.30 -56.96 35.11
N ILE A 3 17.74 -56.67 33.90
CA ILE A 3 17.82 -57.52 32.70
C ILE A 3 17.07 -56.92 31.52
N VAL A 4 17.58 -56.79 30.29
CA VAL A 4 18.89 -56.95 29.63
C VAL A 4 18.74 -56.41 28.19
N PHE A 5 19.84 -55.95 27.61
CA PHE A 5 20.08 -55.55 26.25
C PHE A 5 19.71 -56.58 25.16
N SER A 6 19.31 -56.12 23.99
CA SER A 6 19.71 -56.79 22.77
C SER A 6 19.92 -55.80 21.57
N LYS A 7 21.14 -55.78 21.08
CA LYS A 7 21.58 -55.23 19.81
C LYS A 7 21.47 -56.31 18.72
N THR A 8 21.08 -55.95 17.50
CA THR A 8 21.54 -56.60 16.27
C THR A 8 21.28 -55.61 15.12
N HIS A 9 22.30 -55.08 14.54
CA HIS A 9 23.17 -55.43 13.42
C HIS A 9 22.61 -55.03 12.06
N PHE A 10 23.32 -54.03 11.45
CA PHE A 10 23.40 -53.72 10.03
C PHE A 10 23.90 -54.89 9.18
N PRO A 11 23.65 -54.92 7.85
CA PRO A 11 24.80 -54.66 7.01
C PRO A 11 24.60 -53.70 5.85
N GLN A 12 25.74 -53.16 5.43
CA GLN A 12 26.02 -52.28 4.28
C GLN A 12 26.03 -53.00 2.95
N SER A 13 25.94 -52.15 1.92
CA SER A 13 26.62 -52.15 0.63
C SER A 13 26.03 -52.94 -0.54
N LYS A 14 25.82 -52.25 -1.64
CA LYS A 14 26.64 -52.23 -2.83
C LYS A 14 26.12 -51.34 -3.94
N GLN A 15 27.07 -50.72 -4.56
CA GLN A 15 27.09 -49.83 -5.72
C GLN A 15 26.75 -50.50 -7.08
N LEU A 16 26.59 -49.59 -8.06
CA LEU A 16 26.83 -49.64 -9.51
C LEU A 16 25.70 -50.31 -10.34
N THR A 17 25.28 -49.80 -11.45
CA THR A 17 25.85 -49.16 -12.64
C THR A 17 24.78 -48.94 -13.72
N THR A 18 24.90 -47.82 -14.41
CA THR A 18 24.85 -47.61 -15.87
C THR A 18 23.61 -47.94 -16.74
N MET A 19 23.17 -46.86 -17.42
CA MET A 19 22.78 -46.73 -18.84
C MET A 19 21.68 -47.65 -19.40
N ASN A 20 20.63 -47.02 -19.98
CA ASN A 20 20.48 -47.07 -21.43
C ASN A 20 19.43 -46.08 -21.97
N ARG A 21 19.79 -45.45 -23.07
CA ARG A 21 19.03 -44.63 -23.98
C ARG A 21 17.97 -45.48 -24.71
N VAL A 22 16.76 -44.90 -24.86
CA VAL A 22 15.93 -45.28 -26.01
C VAL A 22 15.42 -44.00 -26.65
N PHE A 23 15.90 -43.75 -27.86
CA PHE A 23 15.31 -42.82 -28.84
C PHE A 23 14.01 -43.40 -29.36
N LEU A 24 12.96 -42.57 -29.46
CA LEU A 24 11.90 -42.83 -30.42
C LEU A 24 11.61 -41.53 -31.18
N LEU A 25 11.99 -41.54 -32.43
CA LEU A 25 11.63 -40.58 -33.48
C LEU A 25 10.17 -40.84 -33.86
N VAL A 26 9.33 -39.80 -33.90
CA VAL A 26 8.21 -39.71 -34.83
C VAL A 26 8.24 -38.34 -35.48
N ALA A 27 8.59 -38.31 -36.73
CA ALA A 27 8.40 -37.20 -37.65
C ALA A 27 6.98 -37.29 -38.19
N ILE A 28 6.32 -36.14 -38.42
CA ILE A 28 5.43 -35.86 -39.56
C ILE A 28 4.95 -34.37 -39.53
N LEU A 29 5.27 -33.66 -40.65
CA LEU A 29 4.59 -32.55 -41.32
C LEU A 29 4.25 -31.27 -40.47
N GLY A 30 4.88 -30.16 -40.57
CA GLY A 30 4.94 -29.30 -41.77
C GLY A 30 3.80 -28.27 -41.78
N THR A 31 4.00 -27.09 -41.12
CA THR A 31 3.43 -25.83 -41.62
C THR A 31 4.35 -24.66 -41.19
N PHE A 32 4.66 -23.83 -42.14
CA PHE A 32 5.45 -22.62 -42.06
C PHE A 32 4.85 -21.63 -41.05
N LEU A 33 5.59 -21.22 -40.04
CA LEU A 33 5.35 -19.98 -39.33
C LEU A 33 6.65 -19.19 -39.25
N SER A 34 6.62 -18.04 -39.91
CA SER A 34 7.68 -17.07 -40.01
C SER A 34 8.11 -16.61 -38.61
N TYR A 35 9.35 -16.84 -38.26
CA TYR A 35 9.97 -16.18 -37.10
C TYR A 35 10.33 -14.75 -37.52
N SER A 36 9.60 -13.77 -36.98
CA SER A 36 10.05 -12.39 -36.97
C SER A 36 11.10 -12.25 -35.88
N VAL A 37 12.32 -11.97 -36.29
CA VAL A 37 13.41 -11.56 -35.41
C VAL A 37 13.04 -10.20 -34.83
N ILE A 38 12.73 -10.13 -33.55
CA ILE A 38 12.62 -8.89 -32.83
C ILE A 38 14.04 -8.42 -32.54
N ASN A 39 14.49 -7.40 -33.28
CA ASN A 39 15.70 -6.68 -32.96
C ASN A 39 15.50 -5.98 -31.62
N ALA A 40 16.32 -6.32 -30.64
CA ALA A 40 16.48 -5.56 -29.42
C ALA A 40 16.99 -4.17 -29.80
N VAL A 41 16.19 -3.15 -29.57
CA VAL A 41 16.63 -1.75 -29.68
C VAL A 41 17.41 -1.46 -28.40
N ASP A 42 18.68 -1.25 -28.56
CA ASP A 42 19.61 -0.80 -27.53
C ASP A 42 19.29 0.69 -27.29
N THR A 43 18.58 0.99 -26.19
CA THR A 43 18.32 2.39 -25.78
C THR A 43 19.47 2.82 -24.88
N THR A 44 20.39 3.58 -25.43
CA THR A 44 21.41 4.29 -24.65
C THR A 44 20.78 5.56 -24.08
N GLU A 45 20.40 5.50 -22.81
CA GLU A 45 20.06 6.70 -22.03
C GLU A 45 21.34 7.49 -21.72
N THR A 46 21.34 8.77 -22.06
CA THR A 46 22.41 9.70 -21.62
C THR A 46 21.85 10.61 -20.52
N CYS A 47 22.43 10.52 -19.34
CA CYS A 47 22.08 11.35 -18.19
C CYS A 47 23.17 12.39 -17.97
N ASP A 48 22.79 13.63 -17.54
CA ASP A 48 23.74 14.68 -17.18
C ASP A 48 24.37 14.47 -15.79
N ALA A 49 25.30 15.34 -15.41
CA ALA A 49 26.03 15.26 -14.16
C ALA A 49 25.16 15.45 -12.91
N ASP A 50 23.92 15.95 -13.06
CA ASP A 50 22.92 16.17 -12.01
C ASP A 50 21.87 15.06 -11.94
N GLY A 51 22.01 14.00 -12.78
CA GLY A 51 21.16 12.81 -12.78
C GLY A 51 19.81 12.98 -13.50
N VAL A 52 19.69 13.96 -14.38
CA VAL A 52 18.52 14.15 -15.25
C VAL A 52 18.74 13.42 -16.57
N CYS A 53 17.94 12.40 -16.83
CA CYS A 53 18.00 11.62 -18.06
C CYS A 53 16.99 12.18 -19.08
N THR A 54 17.42 12.48 -20.32
CA THR A 54 16.55 12.91 -21.40
C THR A 54 16.48 11.84 -22.48
N ASP A 55 15.25 11.40 -22.77
CA ASP A 55 14.96 10.52 -23.92
C ASP A 55 15.08 11.32 -25.21
N THR A 56 16.08 11.00 -26.01
CA THR A 56 16.23 11.52 -27.36
C THR A 56 15.73 10.50 -28.40
N ASN A 57 14.41 10.33 -28.46
CA ASN A 57 13.82 9.63 -29.61
C ASN A 57 12.86 10.57 -30.33
N PRO A 58 13.20 11.09 -31.53
CA PRO A 58 12.31 11.94 -32.32
C PRO A 58 11.39 11.07 -33.19
N ALA A 59 10.44 10.37 -32.59
CA ALA A 59 9.38 9.69 -33.32
C ALA A 59 8.02 10.29 -32.95
N THR A 60 7.66 11.35 -33.67
CA THR A 60 6.31 11.70 -34.10
C THR A 60 5.21 11.72 -33.05
N ALA A 61 5.22 12.75 -32.20
CA ALA A 61 3.96 13.28 -31.70
C ALA A 61 3.44 14.27 -32.76
N ALA A 62 2.56 13.83 -33.63
CA ALA A 62 1.76 14.73 -34.45
C ALA A 62 0.88 15.55 -33.51
N ALA A 63 1.02 16.86 -33.51
CA ALA A 63 0.12 17.75 -32.81
C ALA A 63 -1.31 17.53 -33.33
N PRO A 64 -2.33 17.47 -32.46
CA PRO A 64 -3.72 17.30 -32.89
C PRO A 64 -4.12 18.48 -33.78
N THR A 65 -4.71 18.15 -34.92
CA THR A 65 -5.22 19.14 -35.85
C THR A 65 -6.44 19.83 -35.24
N LYS A 66 -6.63 21.09 -35.59
CA LYS A 66 -7.68 22.01 -35.10
C LYS A 66 -9.13 21.46 -35.20
N LEU A 67 -9.34 20.32 -35.82
CA LEU A 67 -10.66 19.70 -36.07
C LEU A 67 -11.14 18.81 -34.92
N ASP A 68 -10.24 18.38 -34.02
CA ASP A 68 -10.59 17.45 -32.93
C ASP A 68 -11.02 18.16 -31.64
N VAL A 69 -10.98 19.51 -31.62
CA VAL A 69 -11.25 20.32 -30.42
C VAL A 69 -12.73 20.67 -30.23
N GLU A 70 -13.57 20.50 -31.23
CA GLU A 70 -14.96 20.98 -31.18
C GLU A 70 -16.01 20.04 -30.59
N ILE A 71 -15.65 18.84 -30.16
CA ILE A 71 -16.64 17.83 -29.68
C ILE A 71 -16.75 17.76 -28.14
N GLY A 72 -15.97 18.56 -27.41
CA GLY A 72 -15.86 18.46 -25.95
C GLY A 72 -16.68 19.46 -25.12
N VAL A 73 -17.83 19.96 -25.59
CA VAL A 73 -18.68 20.80 -24.74
C VAL A 73 -19.55 19.92 -23.87
N SER A 74 -19.13 19.74 -22.61
CA SER A 74 -19.91 19.07 -21.55
C SER A 74 -21.32 19.70 -21.40
N ARG A 75 -22.34 18.88 -21.38
CA ARG A 75 -23.75 19.30 -21.22
C ARG A 75 -24.18 19.46 -19.75
N TYR A 76 -23.24 19.41 -18.79
CA TYR A 76 -23.57 19.54 -17.38
C TYR A 76 -23.40 20.97 -16.88
N ALA A 77 -24.46 21.50 -16.28
CA ALA A 77 -24.44 22.72 -15.50
C ALA A 77 -24.01 22.38 -14.06
N ASN A 78 -23.23 23.27 -13.42
CA ASN A 78 -22.99 23.21 -11.98
C ASN A 78 -24.31 23.41 -11.21
N ALA A 79 -24.31 23.24 -9.90
CA ALA A 79 -25.51 23.39 -9.03
C ALA A 79 -26.18 24.79 -9.16
N GLU A 80 -25.52 25.76 -9.78
CA GLU A 80 -26.01 27.13 -10.04
C GLU A 80 -26.52 27.32 -11.49
N GLY A 81 -26.59 26.25 -12.30
CA GLY A 81 -27.06 26.31 -13.68
C GLY A 81 -26.09 26.93 -14.68
N LYS A 82 -24.84 27.20 -14.28
CA LYS A 82 -23.81 27.66 -15.22
C LYS A 82 -23.19 26.47 -15.93
N PRO A 83 -22.85 26.61 -17.24
CA PRO A 83 -22.08 25.59 -17.94
C PRO A 83 -20.77 25.31 -17.19
N ALA A 84 -20.45 24.03 -16.95
CA ALA A 84 -19.14 23.69 -16.40
C ALA A 84 -18.05 24.26 -17.32
N GLU A 85 -17.06 24.94 -16.74
CA GLU A 85 -15.89 25.40 -17.52
C GLU A 85 -15.32 24.23 -18.29
N ALA A 86 -15.09 24.43 -19.60
CA ALA A 86 -14.50 23.42 -20.45
C ALA A 86 -13.15 23.00 -19.84
N VAL A 87 -13.04 21.74 -19.43
CA VAL A 87 -11.78 21.22 -18.90
C VAL A 87 -10.83 21.11 -20.09
N GLU A 88 -9.93 22.07 -20.23
CA GLU A 88 -8.99 22.24 -21.36
C GLU A 88 -8.21 20.96 -21.75
N ASP A 89 -8.13 19.98 -20.87
CA ASP A 89 -7.37 18.73 -21.02
C ASP A 89 -8.25 17.48 -21.10
N CYS A 90 -9.53 17.58 -21.49
CA CYS A 90 -10.39 16.39 -21.53
C CYS A 90 -10.29 15.67 -22.88
N PHE A 91 -9.60 14.54 -22.85
CA PHE A 91 -9.47 13.60 -23.97
C PHE A 91 -9.27 12.19 -23.46
N ASP A 92 -9.58 11.21 -24.29
CA ASP A 92 -9.25 9.81 -24.02
C ASP A 92 -7.75 9.58 -24.22
N ARG A 93 -7.08 9.02 -23.21
CA ARG A 93 -5.64 8.76 -23.20
C ARG A 93 -5.28 7.36 -23.70
N HIS A 94 -6.29 6.53 -23.99
CA HIS A 94 -6.10 5.17 -24.44
C HIS A 94 -6.96 4.91 -25.67
N ASP A 95 -6.40 4.26 -26.68
CA ASP A 95 -7.02 3.98 -27.98
C ASP A 95 -8.29 3.12 -27.89
N LYS A 96 -8.39 2.27 -26.86
CA LYS A 96 -9.53 1.37 -26.62
C LYS A 96 -10.62 1.94 -25.71
N CYS A 97 -10.57 3.23 -25.37
CA CYS A 97 -11.53 3.83 -24.44
C CYS A 97 -12.99 3.62 -24.86
N LYS A 98 -13.31 3.81 -26.15
CA LYS A 98 -14.66 3.56 -26.68
C LYS A 98 -15.09 2.12 -26.55
N GLN A 99 -14.18 1.16 -26.78
CA GLN A 99 -14.44 -0.24 -26.62
C GLN A 99 -14.71 -0.58 -25.15
N PHE A 100 -13.87 -0.12 -24.23
CA PHE A 100 -14.03 -0.35 -22.79
C PHE A 100 -15.35 0.26 -22.28
N ALA A 101 -15.68 1.49 -22.69
CA ALA A 101 -16.93 2.12 -22.32
C ALA A 101 -18.15 1.31 -22.80
N SER A 102 -18.12 0.78 -24.05
CA SER A 102 -19.18 -0.07 -24.58
C SER A 102 -19.32 -1.42 -23.86
N GLN A 103 -18.27 -1.86 -23.15
CA GLN A 103 -18.25 -3.07 -22.32
C GLN A 103 -18.67 -2.82 -20.88
N GLY A 104 -19.07 -1.58 -20.54
CA GLY A 104 -19.49 -1.22 -19.18
C GLY A 104 -18.34 -0.91 -18.22
N GLU A 105 -17.10 -0.77 -18.70
CA GLU A 105 -15.94 -0.50 -17.85
C GLU A 105 -16.02 0.85 -17.15
N CYS A 106 -16.78 1.83 -17.66
CA CYS A 106 -17.00 3.09 -16.95
C CYS A 106 -17.62 2.89 -15.56
N GLU A 107 -18.43 1.86 -15.39
CA GLU A 107 -19.12 1.49 -14.15
C GLU A 107 -18.34 0.42 -13.38
N ASN A 108 -17.73 -0.53 -14.09
CA ASN A 108 -17.01 -1.66 -13.48
C ASN A 108 -15.61 -1.27 -13.01
N ASN A 109 -14.95 -0.31 -13.68
CA ASN A 109 -13.59 0.15 -13.38
C ASN A 109 -13.47 1.69 -13.43
N PRO A 110 -14.34 2.44 -12.72
CA PRO A 110 -14.42 3.89 -12.80
C PRO A 110 -13.11 4.58 -12.41
N GLY A 111 -12.36 4.02 -11.46
CA GLY A 111 -11.11 4.60 -10.98
C GLY A 111 -10.07 4.81 -12.07
N TRP A 112 -9.96 3.86 -13.00
CA TRP A 112 -9.08 3.96 -14.15
C TRP A 112 -9.77 4.71 -15.31
N MET A 113 -11.02 4.37 -15.60
CA MET A 113 -11.76 4.88 -16.74
C MET A 113 -11.98 6.40 -16.68
N ILE A 114 -12.32 6.95 -15.51
CA ILE A 114 -12.53 8.39 -15.33
C ILE A 114 -11.26 9.20 -15.64
N ILE A 115 -10.08 8.64 -15.36
CA ILE A 115 -8.81 9.34 -15.58
C ILE A 115 -8.33 9.15 -17.01
N HIS A 116 -8.43 7.95 -17.56
CA HIS A 116 -7.81 7.59 -18.83
C HIS A 116 -8.78 7.62 -20.02
N CYS A 117 -10.08 7.48 -19.77
CA CYS A 117 -11.14 7.42 -20.77
C CYS A 117 -12.26 8.42 -20.47
N SER A 118 -11.89 9.61 -20.04
CA SER A 118 -12.82 10.62 -19.51
C SER A 118 -13.89 11.03 -20.51
N VAL A 119 -13.56 11.12 -21.82
CA VAL A 119 -14.53 11.47 -22.88
C VAL A 119 -15.47 10.31 -23.12
N SER A 120 -14.95 9.08 -23.31
CA SER A 120 -15.76 7.90 -23.55
C SER A 120 -16.72 7.57 -22.40
N CYS A 121 -16.40 7.98 -21.17
CA CYS A 121 -17.24 7.79 -19.99
C CYS A 121 -18.07 9.02 -19.60
N ASP A 122 -18.06 10.11 -20.41
CA ASP A 122 -18.72 11.38 -20.09
C ASP A 122 -18.31 11.94 -18.69
N ALA A 123 -17.07 11.72 -18.30
CA ALA A 123 -16.53 11.96 -16.96
C ALA A 123 -15.49 13.08 -16.91
N CYS A 124 -15.47 13.98 -17.91
CA CYS A 124 -14.52 15.10 -17.97
C CYS A 124 -14.54 15.96 -16.70
N HIS A 125 -15.70 16.19 -16.14
CA HIS A 125 -15.89 16.96 -14.91
C HIS A 125 -15.30 16.28 -13.66
N LEU A 126 -15.07 14.97 -13.71
CA LEU A 126 -14.50 14.17 -12.60
C LEU A 126 -13.01 13.86 -12.78
N ARG A 127 -12.37 14.37 -13.83
CA ARG A 127 -11.01 13.96 -14.17
C ARG A 127 -9.95 14.38 -13.14
N THR A 128 -10.09 15.56 -12.54
CA THR A 128 -9.14 16.01 -11.51
C THR A 128 -9.41 15.37 -10.16
N LEU A 129 -8.36 15.20 -9.36
CA LEU A 129 -8.48 14.70 -7.99
C LEU A 129 -9.39 15.60 -7.15
N ALA A 130 -9.24 16.92 -7.27
CA ALA A 130 -10.08 17.88 -6.56
C ALA A 130 -11.57 17.76 -6.92
N ALA A 131 -11.89 17.59 -8.21
CA ALA A 131 -13.28 17.43 -8.65
C ALA A 131 -13.90 16.11 -8.14
N ARG A 132 -13.12 15.03 -8.09
CA ARG A 132 -13.62 13.75 -7.56
C ARG A 132 -13.69 13.73 -6.04
N CYS A 133 -12.69 14.29 -5.40
CA CYS A 133 -12.38 14.05 -4.00
C CYS A 133 -12.08 15.35 -3.24
N GLY A 134 -12.51 16.52 -3.72
CA GLY A 134 -12.41 17.76 -2.96
C GLY A 134 -13.21 17.63 -1.63
N ARG A 135 -12.63 18.05 -0.52
CA ARG A 135 -13.29 17.94 0.81
C ARG A 135 -14.62 18.66 0.85
N GLU A 136 -14.75 19.74 0.11
CA GLU A 136 -15.97 20.52 -0.06
C GLU A 136 -17.11 19.75 -0.73
N ASN A 137 -16.76 18.72 -1.52
CA ASN A 137 -17.71 17.90 -2.27
C ASN A 137 -18.05 16.59 -1.54
N LEU A 138 -17.44 16.33 -0.38
CA LEU A 138 -17.59 15.09 0.34
C LEU A 138 -18.35 15.30 1.63
N ASN A 139 -19.29 14.41 1.90
CA ASN A 139 -19.89 14.31 3.22
C ASN A 139 -18.87 13.66 4.18
N THR A 140 -17.86 14.44 4.58
CA THR A 140 -16.82 13.98 5.49
C THR A 140 -17.32 14.05 6.91
N THR A 141 -17.28 12.93 7.62
CA THR A 141 -17.40 12.94 9.07
C THR A 141 -15.99 13.07 9.65
N ASP A 142 -15.76 14.15 10.40
CA ASP A 142 -14.55 14.28 11.20
C ASP A 142 -14.55 13.16 12.25
N THR A 143 -13.41 12.47 12.41
CA THR A 143 -13.27 11.42 13.43
C THR A 143 -13.36 11.92 14.85
N GLY A 144 -13.39 13.23 15.03
CA GLY A 144 -13.21 13.87 16.34
C GLY A 144 -11.77 13.78 16.86
N PHE A 145 -10.85 13.08 16.18
CA PHE A 145 -9.43 12.97 16.59
C PHE A 145 -8.60 14.19 16.17
N LEU A 146 -9.14 15.08 15.34
CA LEU A 146 -8.57 16.39 15.09
C LEU A 146 -8.88 17.40 16.22
N VAL A 147 -9.67 17.03 17.20
CA VAL A 147 -9.91 17.84 18.38
C VAL A 147 -8.72 17.68 19.35
N PRO A 148 -8.10 18.79 19.79
CA PRO A 148 -7.04 18.77 20.78
C PRO A 148 -7.39 17.92 22.01
N GLY A 149 -6.48 17.08 22.46
CA GLY A 149 -6.67 16.22 23.64
C GLY A 149 -7.28 14.84 23.34
N LYS A 150 -7.88 14.62 22.16
CA LYS A 150 -8.53 13.34 21.85
C LYS A 150 -7.56 12.16 21.71
N LEU A 151 -6.39 12.39 21.17
CA LEU A 151 -5.36 11.35 21.10
C LEU A 151 -4.93 10.90 22.51
N ASN A 152 -4.66 11.84 23.41
CA ASN A 152 -4.35 11.51 24.82
C ASN A 152 -5.48 10.71 25.46
N GLN A 153 -6.74 11.14 25.31
CA GLN A 153 -7.89 10.41 25.85
C GLN A 153 -7.94 8.96 25.36
N MET A 154 -7.64 8.73 24.07
CA MET A 154 -7.57 7.37 23.52
C MET A 154 -6.44 6.56 24.19
N PHE A 155 -5.22 7.08 24.27
CA PHE A 155 -4.09 6.38 24.88
C PHE A 155 -4.32 6.13 26.39
N GLU A 156 -4.85 7.12 27.12
CA GLU A 156 -5.21 6.97 28.52
C GLU A 156 -6.30 5.90 28.74
N ARG A 157 -7.29 5.84 27.85
CA ARG A 157 -8.29 4.78 27.88
C ARG A 157 -7.64 3.41 27.72
N VAL A 158 -6.72 3.24 26.77
CA VAL A 158 -5.99 1.98 26.59
C VAL A 158 -5.24 1.60 27.87
N ASP A 159 -4.58 2.56 28.48
CA ASP A 159 -3.86 2.32 29.75
C ASP A 159 -4.79 1.95 30.90
N LYS A 160 -5.87 2.68 31.09
CA LYS A 160 -6.75 2.55 32.26
C LYS A 160 -7.76 1.40 32.14
N GLU A 161 -8.31 1.19 30.94
CA GLU A 161 -9.48 0.32 30.76
C GLU A 161 -9.15 -1.01 30.05
N LEU A 162 -8.09 -1.04 29.23
CA LEU A 162 -7.83 -2.22 28.40
C LEU A 162 -6.75 -3.15 28.93
N ARG A 163 -6.04 -2.81 30.01
CA ARG A 163 -5.02 -3.69 30.63
C ARG A 163 -5.56 -5.05 31.11
N GLY A 164 -6.84 -5.09 31.45
CA GLY A 164 -7.50 -6.37 31.83
C GLY A 164 -7.75 -7.32 30.66
N ARG A 165 -7.78 -6.77 29.42
CA ARG A 165 -8.07 -7.52 28.20
C ARG A 165 -6.84 -7.69 27.32
N TYR A 166 -5.94 -6.73 27.31
CA TYR A 166 -4.71 -6.72 26.50
C TYR A 166 -3.49 -6.56 27.39
N LYS A 167 -2.37 -7.19 27.01
CA LYS A 167 -1.07 -7.05 27.68
C LYS A 167 -0.38 -5.76 27.25
N VAL A 168 -0.89 -4.63 27.73
CA VAL A 168 -0.43 -3.29 27.38
C VAL A 168 0.83 -2.94 28.15
N ASN A 169 1.85 -2.42 27.44
CA ASN A 169 3.05 -1.82 28.02
C ASN A 169 3.21 -0.41 27.50
N ILE A 170 3.50 0.55 28.38
CA ILE A 170 3.76 1.93 28.04
C ILE A 170 5.28 2.14 27.99
N LEU A 171 5.78 2.53 26.83
CA LEU A 171 7.21 2.82 26.64
C LEU A 171 7.51 4.31 26.78
N SER A 172 6.53 5.16 26.44
CA SER A 172 6.59 6.61 26.63
C SER A 172 5.17 7.16 26.82
N HIS A 173 5.02 8.18 27.66
CA HIS A 173 3.76 8.89 27.87
C HIS A 173 3.68 10.18 27.04
N ASP A 174 4.81 10.77 26.66
CA ASP A 174 4.86 12.00 25.88
C ASP A 174 6.11 12.02 24.98
N PRO A 175 5.95 11.82 23.68
CA PRO A 175 4.73 11.33 23.00
C PRO A 175 4.41 9.88 23.42
N TRP A 176 3.16 9.49 23.31
CA TRP A 176 2.74 8.13 23.61
C TRP A 176 3.39 7.12 22.68
N ILE A 177 4.05 6.11 23.26
CA ILE A 177 4.48 4.90 22.56
C ILE A 177 4.01 3.71 23.40
N MET A 178 3.14 2.90 22.86
CA MET A 178 2.61 1.71 23.56
C MET A 178 2.85 0.45 22.76
N THR A 179 3.01 -0.67 23.46
CA THR A 179 2.98 -2.01 22.87
C THR A 179 1.88 -2.84 23.49
N ILE A 180 1.38 -3.80 22.72
CA ILE A 180 0.50 -4.86 23.21
C ILE A 180 1.15 -6.18 22.86
N ASP A 181 1.53 -6.95 23.87
CA ASP A 181 2.04 -8.30 23.69
C ASP A 181 0.87 -9.27 23.44
N ASP A 182 1.13 -10.28 22.60
CA ASP A 182 0.15 -11.32 22.23
C ASP A 182 -1.18 -10.73 21.70
N PHE A 183 -1.08 -9.60 20.97
CA PHE A 183 -2.23 -8.92 20.37
C PHE A 183 -2.90 -9.77 19.28
N MET A 184 -2.09 -10.52 18.54
CA MET A 184 -2.55 -11.47 17.52
C MET A 184 -2.15 -12.88 17.88
N THR A 185 -2.98 -13.84 17.49
CA THR A 185 -2.64 -15.26 17.54
C THR A 185 -1.66 -15.63 16.40
N ALA A 186 -1.08 -16.82 16.50
CA ALA A 186 -0.21 -17.33 15.45
C ALA A 186 -0.97 -17.50 14.12
N GLU A 187 -2.23 -17.94 14.19
CA GLU A 187 -3.10 -18.13 13.01
C GLU A 187 -3.47 -16.81 12.38
N GLU A 188 -3.74 -15.75 13.16
CA GLU A 188 -4.03 -14.42 12.67
C GLU A 188 -2.82 -13.81 11.95
N THR A 189 -1.61 -13.97 12.50
CA THR A 189 -0.39 -13.48 11.83
C THR A 189 -0.13 -14.21 10.53
N GLU A 190 -0.32 -15.52 10.48
CA GLU A 190 -0.16 -16.35 9.30
C GLU A 190 -1.21 -16.00 8.22
N ALA A 191 -2.45 -15.78 8.67
CA ALA A 191 -3.54 -15.38 7.75
C ALA A 191 -3.24 -14.06 7.03
N ILE A 192 -2.69 -13.06 7.72
CA ILE A 192 -2.30 -11.79 7.10
C ILE A 192 -1.22 -12.02 6.03
N ILE A 193 -0.17 -12.79 6.34
CA ILE A 193 0.93 -13.07 5.40
C ILE A 193 0.41 -13.83 4.18
N THR A 194 -0.39 -14.88 4.41
CA THR A 194 -0.87 -15.76 3.35
C THR A 194 -1.92 -15.09 2.47
N ALA A 195 -2.85 -14.33 3.08
CA ALA A 195 -3.94 -13.68 2.36
C ALA A 195 -3.47 -12.54 1.45
N THR A 196 -2.31 -11.93 1.70
CA THR A 196 -1.69 -10.96 0.78
C THR A 196 -1.22 -11.59 -0.53
N GLY A 197 -1.15 -12.92 -0.59
CA GLY A 197 -0.83 -13.66 -1.81
C GLY A 197 0.62 -13.48 -2.27
N LYS A 198 0.83 -13.50 -3.61
CA LYS A 198 2.17 -13.49 -4.22
C LYS A 198 2.58 -12.12 -4.77
N ASN A 199 1.77 -11.09 -4.60
CA ASN A 199 1.99 -9.76 -5.20
C ASN A 199 2.96 -8.91 -4.36
N TRP A 200 4.14 -9.46 -4.08
CA TRP A 200 5.20 -8.75 -3.38
C TRP A 200 5.99 -7.89 -4.36
N GLU A 201 6.03 -6.60 -4.08
CA GLU A 201 6.78 -5.63 -4.86
C GLU A 201 7.87 -5.00 -3.99
N ARG A 202 8.98 -4.64 -4.64
CA ARG A 202 10.01 -3.82 -3.99
C ARG A 202 9.39 -2.51 -3.53
N SER A 203 9.59 -2.12 -2.26
CA SER A 203 9.04 -0.88 -1.73
C SER A 203 9.59 0.34 -2.47
N THR A 204 8.68 1.24 -2.83
CA THR A 204 8.99 2.50 -3.51
C THR A 204 8.64 3.68 -2.64
N ASP A 205 9.30 4.80 -2.83
CA ASP A 205 8.90 6.07 -2.25
C ASP A 205 7.76 6.68 -3.09
N THR A 206 6.85 7.35 -2.41
CA THR A 206 5.77 8.09 -3.06
C THR A 206 6.36 9.35 -3.71
N GLY A 207 6.26 9.46 -5.02
CA GLY A 207 6.61 10.66 -5.77
C GLY A 207 5.56 11.76 -5.62
N GLN A 208 5.69 12.81 -6.42
CA GLN A 208 4.69 13.87 -6.46
C GLN A 208 3.38 13.34 -7.09
N THR A 209 2.26 13.75 -6.51
CA THR A 209 0.94 13.47 -7.06
C THR A 209 0.56 14.59 -8.02
N ASN A 210 0.22 14.25 -9.26
CA ASN A 210 -0.25 15.23 -10.23
C ASN A 210 -1.72 15.64 -10.00
N LYS A 211 -2.20 16.61 -10.76
CA LYS A 211 -3.59 17.13 -10.63
C LYS A 211 -4.68 16.07 -10.85
N TYR A 212 -4.36 14.95 -11.46
CA TYR A 212 -5.29 13.84 -11.71
C TYR A 212 -5.28 12.78 -10.61
N GLY A 213 -4.41 12.92 -9.60
CA GLY A 213 -4.26 11.96 -8.52
C GLY A 213 -3.30 10.82 -8.84
N GLU A 214 -2.62 10.86 -10.00
CA GLU A 214 -1.58 9.90 -10.34
C GLU A 214 -0.31 10.24 -9.57
N THR A 215 0.23 9.26 -8.88
CA THR A 215 1.44 9.44 -8.06
C THR A 215 2.59 8.69 -8.69
N GLY A 216 3.67 9.39 -8.98
CA GLY A 216 4.90 8.78 -9.46
C GLY A 216 5.47 7.81 -8.42
N ARG A 217 6.11 6.73 -8.88
CA ARG A 217 6.83 5.77 -8.05
C ARG A 217 8.32 5.95 -8.30
N LYS A 218 9.11 6.06 -7.23
CA LYS A 218 10.57 6.08 -7.30
C LYS A 218 11.09 4.93 -6.46
N LEU A 219 12.05 4.17 -7.00
CA LEU A 219 12.71 3.15 -6.22
C LEU A 219 13.39 3.79 -5.01
N SER A 220 13.05 3.33 -3.82
CA SER A 220 13.54 3.93 -2.59
C SER A 220 14.95 3.46 -2.27
N SER A 221 15.86 4.39 -2.04
CA SER A 221 17.15 4.11 -1.40
C SER A 221 17.07 4.15 0.13
N SER A 222 16.02 4.78 0.67
CA SER A 222 15.79 4.88 2.11
C SER A 222 15.04 3.67 2.67
N ARG A 223 14.34 2.91 1.81
CA ARG A 223 13.52 1.75 2.18
C ARG A 223 13.84 0.56 1.29
N THR A 224 14.43 -0.49 1.88
CA THR A 224 14.91 -1.65 1.13
C THR A 224 14.02 -2.90 1.23
N SER A 225 12.87 -2.82 1.89
CA SER A 225 11.90 -3.92 2.05
C SER A 225 11.12 -4.21 0.76
N SER A 226 10.44 -5.35 0.75
CA SER A 226 9.30 -5.61 -0.14
C SER A 226 7.99 -5.36 0.59
N ASN A 227 6.92 -5.08 -0.15
CA ASN A 227 5.59 -4.94 0.41
C ASN A 227 4.51 -5.58 -0.46
N ALA A 228 3.41 -5.95 0.18
CA ALA A 228 2.17 -6.34 -0.47
C ALA A 228 0.99 -5.69 0.28
N TRP A 229 -0.09 -5.40 -0.44
CA TRP A 229 -1.27 -4.77 0.15
C TRP A 229 -2.35 -5.80 0.42
N CYS A 230 -2.84 -5.84 1.66
CA CYS A 230 -3.96 -6.66 2.06
C CYS A 230 -5.27 -5.93 1.71
N ARG A 231 -5.88 -6.24 0.57
CA ARG A 231 -7.10 -5.62 0.06
C ARG A 231 -8.12 -6.67 -0.32
N ALA A 232 -9.37 -6.24 -0.51
CA ALA A 232 -10.46 -7.07 -0.99
C ALA A 232 -10.53 -8.44 -0.26
N ASP A 233 -10.23 -9.53 -0.96
CA ASP A 233 -10.29 -10.90 -0.41
C ASP A 233 -9.39 -11.07 0.82
N CYS A 234 -8.28 -10.36 0.89
CA CYS A 234 -7.40 -10.40 2.07
C CYS A 234 -8.11 -9.81 3.29
N GLU A 235 -8.71 -8.63 3.16
CA GLU A 235 -9.45 -7.97 4.26
C GLU A 235 -10.75 -8.73 4.60
N ALA A 236 -11.34 -9.43 3.63
CA ALA A 236 -12.51 -10.27 3.83
C ALA A 236 -12.21 -11.56 4.61
N ASN A 237 -10.93 -11.96 4.70
CA ASN A 237 -10.53 -13.13 5.49
C ASN A 237 -10.96 -12.95 6.96
N PRO A 238 -11.69 -13.90 7.55
CA PRO A 238 -12.23 -13.76 8.92
C PRO A 238 -11.16 -13.50 9.99
N LEU A 239 -9.96 -14.09 9.87
CA LEU A 239 -8.87 -13.88 10.83
C LEU A 239 -8.24 -12.49 10.66
N VAL A 240 -8.10 -12.00 9.43
CA VAL A 240 -7.65 -10.62 9.16
C VAL A 240 -8.67 -9.62 9.70
N LYS A 241 -9.95 -9.86 9.44
CA LYS A 241 -11.05 -9.02 9.96
C LYS A 241 -11.09 -9.00 11.49
N SER A 242 -10.79 -10.13 12.14
CA SER A 242 -10.63 -10.19 13.60
C SER A 242 -9.57 -9.22 14.10
N VAL A 243 -8.41 -9.18 13.46
CA VAL A 243 -7.31 -8.24 13.81
C VAL A 243 -7.74 -6.79 13.59
N ILE A 244 -8.39 -6.49 12.47
CA ILE A 244 -8.94 -5.15 12.20
C ILE A 244 -9.90 -4.73 13.32
N ASN A 245 -10.84 -5.60 13.72
CA ASN A 245 -11.78 -5.31 14.79
C ASN A 245 -11.09 -5.07 16.14
N LYS A 246 -10.01 -5.81 16.46
CA LYS A 246 -9.21 -5.56 17.66
C LYS A 246 -8.54 -4.18 17.62
N ILE A 247 -8.06 -3.73 16.45
CA ILE A 247 -7.47 -2.40 16.31
C ILE A 247 -8.54 -1.33 16.50
N VAL A 248 -9.74 -1.50 15.92
CA VAL A 248 -10.89 -0.59 16.12
C VAL A 248 -11.24 -0.50 17.61
N ASP A 249 -11.31 -1.63 18.30
CA ASP A 249 -11.60 -1.68 19.73
C ASP A 249 -10.54 -0.94 20.58
N VAL A 250 -9.25 -1.09 20.25
CA VAL A 250 -8.16 -0.41 20.95
C VAL A 250 -8.18 1.09 20.66
N THR A 251 -8.32 1.48 19.40
CA THR A 251 -8.16 2.88 18.99
C THR A 251 -9.44 3.69 19.05
N THR A 252 -10.61 3.05 19.02
CA THR A 252 -11.94 3.69 18.83
C THR A 252 -12.07 4.52 17.55
N ILE A 253 -11.06 4.45 16.67
CA ILE A 253 -11.12 5.09 15.35
C ILE A 253 -11.96 4.19 14.45
N PRO A 254 -12.95 4.73 13.71
CA PRO A 254 -13.75 3.94 12.78
C PRO A 254 -12.88 3.27 11.70
N TYR A 255 -13.31 2.08 11.24
CA TYR A 255 -12.59 1.32 10.21
C TYR A 255 -12.40 2.11 8.92
N GLU A 256 -13.34 2.95 8.58
CA GLU A 256 -13.33 3.80 7.38
C GLU A 256 -12.16 4.80 7.34
N ASN A 257 -11.52 5.03 8.48
CA ASN A 257 -10.29 5.84 8.57
C ASN A 257 -9.01 5.03 8.35
N TYR A 258 -9.12 3.72 8.17
CA TYR A 258 -7.96 2.85 8.08
C TYR A 258 -7.48 2.73 6.64
N GLU A 259 -6.17 2.83 6.46
CA GLU A 259 -5.54 2.30 5.26
C GLU A 259 -5.51 0.76 5.36
N SER A 260 -5.69 0.09 4.22
CA SER A 260 -5.46 -1.35 4.12
C SER A 260 -4.09 -1.72 4.68
N PHE A 261 -3.94 -2.90 5.26
CA PHE A 261 -2.63 -3.32 5.77
C PHE A 261 -1.59 -3.32 4.66
N GLN A 262 -0.54 -2.54 4.84
CA GLN A 262 0.68 -2.68 4.07
C GLN A 262 1.55 -3.74 4.74
N VAL A 263 1.51 -4.94 4.21
CA VAL A 263 2.34 -6.04 4.71
C VAL A 263 3.74 -5.91 4.16
N LEU A 264 4.74 -6.02 5.03
CA LEU A 264 6.14 -5.72 4.78
C LEU A 264 6.97 -6.96 5.00
N GLN A 265 7.94 -7.19 4.12
CA GLN A 265 8.97 -8.21 4.27
C GLN A 265 10.34 -7.53 4.24
N TYR A 266 11.14 -7.81 5.25
CA TYR A 266 12.53 -7.41 5.33
C TYR A 266 13.41 -8.67 5.40
N GLU A 267 14.23 -8.85 4.39
CA GLU A 267 15.27 -9.87 4.34
C GLU A 267 16.55 -9.39 5.03
N LEU A 268 17.55 -10.24 5.07
CA LEU A 268 18.85 -9.94 5.66
C LEU A 268 19.43 -8.62 5.13
N GLY A 269 19.82 -7.73 6.04
CA GLY A 269 20.37 -6.42 5.74
C GLY A 269 19.36 -5.36 5.31
N GLN A 270 18.10 -5.72 5.08
CA GLN A 270 17.07 -4.76 4.68
C GLN A 270 16.59 -3.91 5.85
N TYR A 271 16.26 -2.66 5.55
CA TYR A 271 15.92 -1.62 6.52
C TYR A 271 14.93 -0.59 5.95
N TYR A 272 14.46 0.29 6.83
CA TYR A 272 13.81 1.54 6.46
C TYR A 272 14.39 2.66 7.33
N ARG A 273 15.04 3.65 6.70
CA ARG A 273 15.68 4.77 7.41
C ARG A 273 14.65 5.60 8.18
N ALA A 274 15.15 6.42 9.09
CA ALA A 274 14.34 7.29 9.93
C ALA A 274 13.41 8.18 9.08
N HIS A 275 12.11 8.12 9.38
CA HIS A 275 11.04 8.81 8.66
C HIS A 275 9.86 9.11 9.58
N HIS A 276 8.94 9.93 9.09
CA HIS A 276 7.61 10.12 9.67
C HIS A 276 6.58 9.48 8.77
N ASP A 277 5.52 8.90 9.34
CA ASP A 277 4.41 8.34 8.57
C ASP A 277 3.48 9.42 8.02
N THR A 278 3.53 10.62 8.57
CA THR A 278 2.79 11.79 8.10
C THR A 278 3.71 12.85 7.54
N GLY A 279 3.23 13.62 6.59
CA GLY A 279 4.00 14.69 5.95
C GLY A 279 3.11 15.78 5.35
N PRO A 280 3.70 16.95 4.99
CA PRO A 280 2.94 18.08 4.46
C PRO A 280 2.09 17.73 3.23
N SER A 281 2.58 16.85 2.36
CA SER A 281 1.84 16.39 1.17
C SER A 281 0.56 15.62 1.51
N GLN A 282 0.46 15.05 2.71
CA GLN A 282 -0.72 14.30 3.13
C GLN A 282 -1.83 15.22 3.66
N MET A 283 -1.50 16.42 4.10
CA MET A 283 -2.50 17.37 4.61
C MET A 283 -3.49 17.80 3.53
N SER A 284 -3.08 17.80 2.27
CA SER A 284 -3.93 18.09 1.11
C SER A 284 -4.69 16.87 0.59
N LEU A 285 -4.41 15.67 1.11
CA LEU A 285 -5.15 14.46 0.75
C LEU A 285 -6.58 14.55 1.26
N THR A 286 -7.48 13.95 0.50
CA THR A 286 -8.90 13.86 0.86
C THR A 286 -9.10 13.18 2.21
N CYS A 287 -8.37 12.10 2.48
CA CYS A 287 -8.39 11.40 3.77
C CYS A 287 -7.63 12.13 4.89
N GLY A 288 -7.05 13.29 4.59
CA GLY A 288 -6.22 14.01 5.54
C GLY A 288 -4.91 13.31 5.86
N GLN A 289 -4.26 13.79 6.89
CA GLN A 289 -2.97 13.24 7.34
C GLN A 289 -3.15 11.98 8.18
N ARG A 290 -2.11 11.17 8.24
CA ARG A 290 -2.03 10.03 9.16
C ARG A 290 -1.81 10.55 10.58
N ILE A 291 -2.74 10.27 11.48
CA ILE A 291 -2.69 10.75 12.87
C ILE A 291 -2.12 9.71 13.83
N LEU A 292 -2.26 8.44 13.47
CA LEU A 292 -1.84 7.31 14.29
C LEU A 292 -1.31 6.19 13.41
N THR A 293 -0.22 5.57 13.84
CA THR A 293 0.28 4.32 13.26
C THR A 293 0.09 3.17 14.23
N PHE A 294 -0.49 2.09 13.74
CA PHE A 294 -0.63 0.83 14.43
C PHE A 294 0.18 -0.24 13.68
N PHE A 295 1.32 -0.63 14.22
CA PHE A 295 2.28 -1.50 13.57
C PHE A 295 2.26 -2.90 14.19
N LEU A 296 2.13 -3.92 13.35
CA LEU A 296 1.95 -5.31 13.73
C LEU A 296 3.21 -6.11 13.37
N TYR A 297 3.74 -6.89 14.31
CA TYR A 297 4.81 -7.85 14.05
C TYR A 297 4.20 -9.22 13.75
N LEU A 298 4.43 -9.72 12.54
CA LEU A 298 3.85 -10.97 12.04
C LEU A 298 4.80 -12.16 12.19
N SER A 299 6.09 -11.91 12.44
CA SER A 299 7.11 -12.94 12.68
C SER A 299 8.01 -12.57 13.86
N ASP A 300 8.65 -13.56 14.42
CA ASP A 300 9.84 -13.36 15.24
C ASP A 300 11.03 -13.01 14.34
N VAL A 301 12.01 -12.29 14.91
CA VAL A 301 13.30 -11.99 14.27
C VAL A 301 14.38 -12.34 15.26
N GLU A 302 15.35 -13.18 14.83
CA GLU A 302 16.39 -13.67 15.72
C GLU A 302 17.31 -12.53 16.19
N GLU A 303 17.72 -11.62 15.24
CA GLU A 303 18.61 -10.50 15.54
C GLU A 303 18.33 -9.32 14.61
N GLY A 304 18.30 -8.12 15.16
CA GLY A 304 18.01 -6.89 14.42
C GLY A 304 16.52 -6.68 14.15
N GLY A 305 16.21 -5.84 13.16
CA GLY A 305 14.84 -5.59 12.71
C GLY A 305 13.97 -4.79 13.68
N GLU A 306 14.52 -4.19 14.73
CA GLU A 306 13.77 -3.38 15.70
C GLU A 306 13.10 -2.19 15.02
N THR A 307 11.93 -1.79 15.55
CA THR A 307 11.37 -0.46 15.30
C THR A 307 11.96 0.49 16.32
N SER A 308 12.81 1.41 15.88
CA SER A 308 13.54 2.35 16.71
C SER A 308 12.95 3.76 16.61
N PHE A 309 12.91 4.46 17.73
CA PHE A 309 12.52 5.87 17.85
C PHE A 309 13.75 6.67 18.33
N PRO A 310 14.62 7.14 17.40
CA PRO A 310 15.91 7.73 17.75
C PRO A 310 15.79 8.95 18.67
N LYS A 311 14.74 9.76 18.50
CA LYS A 311 14.52 10.96 19.34
C LYS A 311 14.14 10.65 20.78
N LEU A 312 13.65 9.43 21.04
CA LEU A 312 13.22 8.97 22.35
C LEU A 312 14.20 7.96 22.96
N ASN A 313 15.24 7.59 22.23
CA ASN A 313 16.17 6.51 22.61
C ASN A 313 15.45 5.19 22.95
N LEU A 314 14.41 4.87 22.19
CA LEU A 314 13.59 3.67 22.36
C LEU A 314 13.73 2.74 21.15
N ALA A 315 13.66 1.44 21.39
CA ALA A 315 13.59 0.42 20.35
C ALA A 315 12.67 -0.72 20.77
N VAL A 316 11.81 -1.17 19.85
CA VAL A 316 10.89 -2.28 20.05
C VAL A 316 11.36 -3.47 19.22
N LYS A 317 11.69 -4.57 19.89
CA LYS A 317 12.08 -5.83 19.21
C LYS A 317 10.87 -6.48 18.56
N PRO A 318 11.00 -6.95 17.31
CA PRO A 318 9.99 -7.79 16.69
C PRO A 318 9.71 -9.03 17.53
N LYS A 319 8.43 -9.28 17.73
CA LYS A 319 7.93 -10.52 18.32
C LYS A 319 6.60 -10.85 17.66
N ARG A 320 6.46 -12.07 17.15
CA ARG A 320 5.22 -12.51 16.50
C ARG A 320 4.02 -12.26 17.40
N GLY A 321 2.99 -11.66 16.85
CA GLY A 321 1.75 -11.33 17.55
C GLY A 321 1.78 -10.04 18.37
N LYS A 322 2.93 -9.36 18.48
CA LYS A 322 3.04 -8.07 19.17
C LYS A 322 2.57 -6.93 18.27
N ALA A 323 1.94 -5.91 18.87
CA ALA A 323 1.66 -4.63 18.23
C ALA A 323 2.45 -3.51 18.91
N VAL A 324 2.80 -2.47 18.15
CA VAL A 324 3.29 -1.18 18.66
C VAL A 324 2.54 -0.07 17.98
N PHE A 325 2.14 0.97 18.72
CA PHE A 325 1.37 2.08 18.15
C PHE A 325 1.76 3.41 18.79
N TRP A 326 1.67 4.48 17.97
CA TRP A 326 2.10 5.82 18.33
C TRP A 326 1.37 6.89 17.51
N PRO A 327 1.22 8.14 18.05
CA PRO A 327 0.67 9.25 17.30
C PRO A 327 1.68 9.75 16.25
N GLY A 328 1.20 10.16 15.09
CA GLY A 328 1.99 10.86 14.07
C GLY A 328 1.98 12.39 14.25
N VAL A 329 1.08 12.90 15.08
CA VAL A 329 0.78 14.32 15.26
C VAL A 329 0.75 14.72 16.73
N MET A 330 0.90 16.01 16.99
CA MET A 330 0.81 16.57 18.33
C MET A 330 -0.60 16.44 18.89
N ASN A 331 -0.73 16.12 20.19
CA ASN A 331 -2.03 15.98 20.84
C ASN A 331 -2.84 17.29 20.93
N ASP A 332 -2.17 18.38 21.23
CA ASP A 332 -2.74 19.73 21.38
C ASP A 332 -2.91 20.47 20.05
N SER A 333 -2.23 20.01 19.01
CA SER A 333 -2.30 20.52 17.65
C SER A 333 -2.27 19.36 16.64
N PRO A 334 -3.38 18.62 16.49
CA PRO A 334 -3.41 17.37 15.73
C PRO A 334 -3.25 17.54 14.21
N THR A 335 -3.08 18.77 13.73
CA THR A 335 -2.65 19.08 12.37
C THR A 335 -1.13 19.26 12.25
N THR A 336 -0.40 19.25 13.36
CA THR A 336 1.06 19.44 13.42
C THR A 336 1.76 18.10 13.63
N ILE A 337 2.78 17.82 12.82
CA ILE A 337 3.60 16.59 12.93
C ILE A 337 4.31 16.58 14.30
N ASP A 338 4.23 15.47 15.00
CA ASP A 338 5.08 15.25 16.17
C ASP A 338 6.45 14.70 15.74
N HIS A 339 7.44 15.58 15.63
CA HIS A 339 8.78 15.21 15.20
C HIS A 339 9.51 14.29 16.18
N ARG A 340 8.99 14.10 17.39
CA ARG A 340 9.59 13.20 18.40
C ARG A 340 9.31 11.73 18.06
N THR A 341 8.24 11.45 17.27
CA THR A 341 7.88 10.11 16.81
C THR A 341 8.57 9.71 15.51
N LEU A 342 9.67 10.40 15.12
CA LEU A 342 10.57 9.94 14.07
C LEU A 342 11.00 8.50 14.38
N HIS A 343 10.80 7.58 13.42
CA HIS A 343 11.09 6.18 13.65
C HIS A 343 11.73 5.51 12.43
N GLU A 344 12.36 4.37 12.65
CA GLU A 344 13.05 3.59 11.63
C GLU A 344 12.87 2.08 11.84
N ALA A 345 13.00 1.29 10.79
CA ALA A 345 13.21 -0.15 10.90
C ALA A 345 14.70 -0.44 10.78
N LYS A 346 15.31 -0.90 11.86
CA LYS A 346 16.71 -1.32 11.89
C LYS A 346 16.95 -2.48 10.92
N PRO A 347 18.18 -2.63 10.39
CA PRO A 347 18.52 -3.77 9.55
C PRO A 347 18.22 -5.09 10.23
N VAL A 348 17.68 -6.04 9.47
CA VAL A 348 17.58 -7.44 9.90
C VAL A 348 18.97 -8.05 9.84
N ILE A 349 19.49 -8.54 10.97
CA ILE A 349 20.82 -9.16 11.07
C ILE A 349 20.72 -10.67 10.92
N LYS A 350 19.63 -11.26 11.44
CA LYS A 350 19.39 -12.71 11.33
C LYS A 350 17.90 -13.02 11.29
N GLY A 351 17.49 -13.84 10.33
CA GLY A 351 16.09 -14.21 10.08
C GLY A 351 15.43 -13.33 9.02
N VAL A 352 14.11 -13.34 8.99
CA VAL A 352 13.25 -12.53 8.11
C VAL A 352 12.18 -11.85 8.95
N LYS A 353 12.00 -10.55 8.74
CA LYS A 353 10.95 -9.78 9.42
C LYS A 353 9.72 -9.66 8.53
N TYR A 354 8.59 -10.18 9.00
CA TYR A 354 7.28 -9.85 8.48
C TYR A 354 6.56 -8.90 9.43
N ALA A 355 5.97 -7.85 8.90
CA ALA A 355 5.21 -6.87 9.68
C ALA A 355 4.07 -6.30 8.83
N ALA A 356 3.10 -5.65 9.47
CA ALA A 356 2.05 -4.93 8.76
C ALA A 356 1.89 -3.53 9.35
N ASN A 357 1.84 -2.53 8.47
CA ASN A 357 1.54 -1.15 8.83
C ASN A 357 0.06 -0.87 8.61
N SER A 358 -0.60 -0.27 9.60
CA SER A 358 -1.98 0.19 9.53
C SER A 358 -2.05 1.63 10.00
N CYS A 359 -1.98 2.55 9.05
CA CYS A 359 -2.10 3.97 9.35
C CYS A 359 -3.57 4.37 9.50
N LYS A 360 -3.83 5.36 10.37
CA LYS A 360 -5.14 5.94 10.61
C LYS A 360 -5.14 7.37 10.11
N SER A 361 -6.07 7.68 9.20
CA SER A 361 -6.24 8.99 8.63
C SER A 361 -7.16 9.87 9.46
N SER A 362 -6.98 11.18 9.37
CA SER A 362 -7.68 12.14 10.23
C SER A 362 -9.14 12.33 9.86
N VAL A 363 -9.55 11.97 8.66
CA VAL A 363 -10.92 12.18 8.15
C VAL A 363 -11.50 10.87 7.66
N VAL A 364 -12.74 10.57 8.03
CA VAL A 364 -13.55 9.55 7.34
C VAL A 364 -13.96 10.13 6.01
N ILE A 365 -13.64 9.46 4.96
CA ILE A 365 -14.17 9.78 3.66
C ILE A 365 -15.07 8.64 3.26
N LEU A 366 -16.37 8.91 3.29
CA LEU A 366 -17.32 8.12 2.53
C LEU A 366 -16.83 8.13 1.09
N PRO A 367 -16.81 6.97 0.40
CA PRO A 367 -16.11 6.83 -0.87
C PRO A 367 -16.38 8.03 -1.77
N CYS A 368 -15.30 8.70 -2.18
CA CYS A 368 -15.32 9.78 -3.17
C CYS A 368 -16.10 9.31 -4.36
N LEU A 369 -17.31 9.80 -4.55
CA LEU A 369 -18.29 9.48 -5.58
C LEU A 369 -17.89 8.27 -6.46
N VAL A 370 -17.66 7.15 -5.84
CA VAL A 370 -17.59 5.87 -6.51
C VAL A 370 -18.88 5.16 -6.13
N LEU A 371 -19.94 5.52 -6.79
CA LEU A 371 -21.05 4.62 -6.99
C LEU A 371 -20.42 3.32 -7.49
N TYR A 372 -20.33 2.31 -6.60
CA TYR A 372 -20.05 0.91 -6.93
C TYR A 372 -18.64 0.31 -6.81
N ILE A 373 -17.66 0.85 -6.07
CA ILE A 373 -16.50 0.00 -5.75
C ILE A 373 -16.05 0.22 -4.29
N HIS A 374 -15.82 -0.88 -3.56
CA HIS A 374 -15.22 -0.95 -2.22
C HIS A 374 -13.75 -0.50 -2.20
N VAL A 375 -13.50 0.77 -2.49
CA VAL A 375 -12.17 1.36 -2.43
C VAL A 375 -12.22 2.52 -1.46
N THR A 376 -11.46 2.44 -0.38
CA THR A 376 -11.33 3.59 0.49
C THR A 376 -10.66 4.74 -0.27
N PRO A 377 -11.06 5.99 -0.04
CA PRO A 377 -10.54 7.16 -0.78
C PRO A 377 -9.02 7.32 -0.69
N CYS A 378 -8.40 6.85 0.37
CA CYS A 378 -6.95 6.78 0.50
C CYS A 378 -6.33 5.70 -0.39
N ASP A 379 -7.10 4.69 -0.80
CA ASP A 379 -6.68 3.65 -1.73
C ASP A 379 -6.85 4.04 -3.20
N ALA A 380 -7.67 5.05 -3.51
CA ALA A 380 -7.86 5.55 -4.89
C ALA A 380 -6.57 6.07 -5.54
N MET A 381 -5.54 6.39 -4.75
CA MET A 381 -4.19 6.71 -5.26
C MET A 381 -3.41 5.48 -5.76
N ARG A 382 -3.96 4.27 -5.66
CA ARG A 382 -3.21 3.01 -5.83
C ARG A 382 -3.61 2.20 -7.07
N TYR A 383 -4.65 2.60 -7.78
CA TYR A 383 -5.07 1.94 -9.01
C TYR A 383 -4.46 2.64 -10.23
N VAL A 384 -3.16 2.60 -10.34
CA VAL A 384 -2.49 2.70 -11.63
C VAL A 384 -1.35 1.70 -11.61
N VAL A 385 -1.61 0.50 -12.04
CA VAL A 385 -0.80 -0.32 -12.95
C VAL A 385 -1.45 -1.70 -13.06
N LEU A 386 -2.04 -1.97 -14.18
CA LEU A 386 -1.87 -3.23 -14.89
C LEU A 386 -0.96 -2.98 -16.05
#